data_20d23bf2203af81d170020929201aa03
#
_entry.id   20d23bf2203af81d170020929201aa03
#
_cell.length_a   1.000
_cell.length_b   1.000
_cell.length_c   1.000
_cell.angle_alpha   90.00
_cell.angle_beta   90.00
_cell.angle_gamma   90.00
#
_symmetry.space_group_name_H-M   'P 1'
#
loop_
_entity.id
_entity.type
_entity.pdbx_description
1 polymer ?
#
loop_
_entity_poly.entity_id
_entity_poly.type
_entity_poly.pdbx_seq_one_letter_code
_entity_poly.pdbx_strand_id
1 'polypeptide(L)'
;MRYDTSRLMVSVSGVRGRVGDGLTPEVIAHFAAAFGAYALRRGPGRTVVLGRDSRVSGPMFARAATAALQSVGCDVVDVGIAPTPSVQLAVEDLKAAGGLAVTASHNPVEWNALKFIGSSGMFLDAEEASDMRALLEGEVPRAALPN
;
A
#
# COMPACT_ATOMS: atom_id res chain seq x y z
N MET A 1 -12.93 5.23 -11.38
CA MET A 1 -12.59 4.20 -10.37
C MET A 1 -13.78 3.24 -10.20
N ARG A 2 -13.52 1.96 -10.03
CA ARG A 2 -14.58 0.93 -9.96
C ARG A 2 -15.27 0.82 -8.59
N TYR A 3 -14.84 1.62 -7.61
CA TYR A 3 -15.31 1.54 -6.23
C TYR A 3 -15.95 2.86 -5.81
N ASP A 4 -16.96 2.79 -4.96
CA ASP A 4 -17.51 3.97 -4.31
C ASP A 4 -16.49 4.50 -3.29
N THR A 5 -15.85 5.60 -3.63
CA THR A 5 -14.87 6.26 -2.76
C THR A 5 -15.50 7.23 -1.77
N SER A 6 -16.81 7.44 -1.82
CA SER A 6 -17.50 8.37 -0.92
C SER A 6 -17.39 7.95 0.56
N ARG A 7 -17.16 6.67 0.81
CA ARG A 7 -16.96 6.09 2.14
C ARG A 7 -15.50 5.92 2.54
N LEU A 8 -14.59 6.39 1.70
CA LEU A 8 -13.15 6.34 1.94
C LEU A 8 -12.61 7.72 2.22
N MET A 9 -11.62 7.80 3.09
CA MET A 9 -10.81 8.98 3.30
C MET A 9 -9.49 8.77 2.54
N VAL A 10 -9.42 9.33 1.34
CA VAL A 10 -8.21 9.27 0.51
C VAL A 10 -7.40 10.53 0.73
N SER A 11 -6.16 10.37 1.17
CA SER A 11 -5.22 11.45 1.41
C SER A 11 -3.96 11.29 0.56
N VAL A 12 -3.04 12.23 0.68
CA VAL A 12 -1.72 12.16 0.03
C VAL A 12 -0.97 10.89 0.44
N SER A 13 -1.03 10.53 1.72
CA SER A 13 -0.22 9.47 2.29
C SER A 13 -0.97 8.14 2.50
N GLY A 14 -2.24 8.03 2.10
CA GLY A 14 -2.94 6.77 2.31
C GLY A 14 -4.43 6.79 2.00
N VAL A 15 -5.04 5.64 2.19
CA VAL A 15 -6.49 5.43 2.12
C VAL A 15 -6.97 4.78 3.41
N ARG A 16 -8.05 5.31 3.97
CA ARG A 16 -8.63 4.86 5.23
C ARG A 16 -10.14 4.71 5.09
N GLY A 17 -10.71 3.74 5.79
CA GLY A 17 -12.15 3.53 5.83
C GLY A 17 -12.57 2.53 6.89
N ARG A 18 -13.87 2.34 7.02
CA ARG A 18 -14.43 1.28 7.87
C ARG A 18 -14.35 -0.03 7.15
N VAL A 19 -13.90 -1.05 7.86
CA VAL A 19 -13.74 -2.40 7.34
C VAL A 19 -15.09 -2.99 6.93
N GLY A 20 -15.20 -3.43 5.67
CA GLY A 20 -16.43 -3.95 5.09
C GLY A 20 -17.44 -2.88 4.67
N ASP A 21 -17.28 -1.65 5.11
CA ASP A 21 -18.13 -0.51 4.76
C ASP A 21 -17.28 0.59 4.08
N GLY A 22 -16.91 0.34 2.85
CA GLY A 22 -16.03 1.18 2.05
C GLY A 22 -14.62 0.59 1.90
N LEU A 23 -13.94 0.24 2.98
CA LEU A 23 -12.63 -0.38 2.92
C LEU A 23 -12.76 -1.90 2.88
N THR A 24 -12.48 -2.48 1.72
CA THR A 24 -12.57 -3.91 1.44
C THR A 24 -11.23 -4.45 0.92
N PRO A 25 -11.02 -5.78 0.91
CA PRO A 25 -9.81 -6.37 0.30
C PRO A 25 -9.60 -5.96 -1.14
N GLU A 26 -10.66 -5.79 -1.93
CA GLU A 26 -10.60 -5.36 -3.33
C GLU A 26 -10.08 -3.93 -3.45
N VAL A 27 -10.53 -3.04 -2.57
CA VAL A 27 -10.04 -1.65 -2.50
C VAL A 27 -8.56 -1.64 -2.13
N ILE A 28 -8.17 -2.38 -1.10
CA ILE A 28 -6.76 -2.51 -0.70
C ILE A 28 -5.91 -3.06 -1.85
N ALA A 29 -6.37 -4.10 -2.53
CA ALA A 29 -5.65 -4.69 -3.65
C ALA A 29 -5.47 -3.68 -4.80
N HIS A 30 -6.48 -2.89 -5.10
CA HIS A 30 -6.41 -1.87 -6.15
C HIS A 30 -5.39 -0.78 -5.82
N PHE A 31 -5.44 -0.23 -4.61
CA PHE A 31 -4.48 0.78 -4.17
C PHE A 31 -3.05 0.22 -4.07
N ALA A 32 -2.89 -1.00 -3.56
CA ALA A 32 -1.59 -1.65 -3.47
C ALA A 32 -0.97 -1.93 -4.85
N ALA A 33 -1.78 -2.36 -5.82
CA ALA A 33 -1.31 -2.57 -7.19
C ALA A 33 -0.86 -1.25 -7.84
N ALA A 34 -1.63 -0.18 -7.69
CA ALA A 34 -1.26 1.14 -8.20
C ALA A 34 0.02 1.65 -7.53
N PHE A 35 0.15 1.49 -6.21
CA PHE A 35 1.37 1.85 -5.48
C PHE A 35 2.57 1.01 -5.95
N GLY A 36 2.41 -0.29 -6.12
CA GLY A 36 3.47 -1.17 -6.61
C GLY A 36 3.97 -0.75 -8.00
N ALA A 37 3.06 -0.46 -8.92
CA ALA A 37 3.41 0.03 -10.24
C ALA A 37 4.13 1.39 -10.18
N TYR A 38 3.68 2.28 -9.30
CA TYR A 38 4.36 3.54 -9.03
C TYR A 38 5.79 3.32 -8.49
N ALA A 39 5.93 2.47 -7.46
CA ALA A 39 7.22 2.19 -6.84
C ALA A 39 8.24 1.61 -7.83
N LEU A 40 7.80 0.70 -8.72
CA LEU A 40 8.65 0.12 -9.76
C LEU A 40 9.15 1.15 -10.78
N ARG A 41 8.42 2.23 -11.00
CA ARG A 41 8.82 3.30 -11.93
C ARG A 41 9.77 4.31 -11.29
N ARG A 42 9.61 4.56 -10.00
CA ARG A 42 10.27 5.67 -9.30
C ARG A 42 11.35 5.24 -8.33
N GLY A 43 11.21 4.08 -7.75
CA GLY A 43 12.12 3.57 -6.74
C GLY A 43 13.24 2.70 -7.30
N PRO A 44 14.27 2.41 -6.48
CA PRO A 44 15.31 1.46 -6.83
C PRO A 44 14.79 0.02 -6.70
N GLY A 45 15.10 -0.82 -7.68
CA GLY A 45 14.77 -2.24 -7.63
C GLY A 45 13.28 -2.53 -7.61
N ARG A 46 12.90 -3.64 -6.98
CA ARG A 46 11.53 -4.20 -7.00
C ARG A 46 10.98 -4.51 -5.61
N THR A 47 11.76 -4.33 -4.57
CA THR A 47 11.35 -4.67 -3.21
C THR A 47 10.39 -3.64 -2.66
N VAL A 48 9.26 -4.10 -2.13
CA VAL A 48 8.31 -3.31 -1.35
C VAL A 48 8.18 -3.93 0.03
N VAL A 49 8.40 -3.14 1.07
CA VAL A 49 8.24 -3.57 2.46
C VAL A 49 6.76 -3.47 2.84
N LEU A 50 6.24 -4.46 3.53
CA LEU A 50 4.89 -4.46 4.07
C LEU A 50 4.93 -4.73 5.57
N GLY A 51 4.28 -3.89 6.34
CA GLY A 51 4.05 -4.10 7.77
C GLY A 51 2.62 -3.77 8.16
N ARG A 52 2.22 -4.20 9.35
CA ARG A 52 0.87 -3.95 9.87
C ARG A 52 0.87 -3.78 11.38
N ASP A 53 -0.18 -3.17 11.92
CA ASP A 53 -0.45 -3.20 13.34
C ASP A 53 -1.18 -4.50 13.75
N SER A 54 -1.60 -4.59 15.01
CA SER A 54 -2.24 -5.79 15.57
C SER A 54 -3.74 -5.89 15.34
N ARG A 55 -4.35 -5.02 14.52
CA ARG A 55 -5.79 -5.05 14.24
C ARG A 55 -6.21 -6.39 13.65
N VAL A 56 -7.41 -6.84 14.04
CA VAL A 56 -7.98 -8.11 13.56
C VAL A 56 -8.09 -8.16 12.03
N SER A 57 -8.40 -7.04 11.40
CA SER A 57 -8.48 -6.93 9.92
C SER A 57 -7.11 -6.88 9.23
N GLY A 58 -6.03 -6.71 9.98
CA GLY A 58 -4.67 -6.56 9.44
C GLY A 58 -4.22 -7.72 8.54
N PRO A 59 -4.33 -8.99 9.00
CA PRO A 59 -3.90 -10.13 8.18
C PRO A 59 -4.63 -10.23 6.84
N MET A 60 -5.93 -9.98 6.80
CA MET A 60 -6.72 -9.99 5.56
C MET A 60 -6.22 -8.93 4.58
N PHE A 61 -6.04 -7.70 5.04
CA PHE A 61 -5.59 -6.61 4.19
C PHE A 61 -4.13 -6.75 3.78
N ALA A 62 -3.27 -7.27 4.66
CA ALA A 62 -1.88 -7.56 4.31
C ALA A 62 -1.75 -8.60 3.20
N ARG A 63 -2.59 -9.65 3.23
CA ARG A 63 -2.63 -10.66 2.15
C ARG A 63 -3.11 -10.07 0.83
N ALA A 64 -4.16 -9.25 0.87
CA ALA A 64 -4.68 -8.57 -0.33
C ALA A 64 -3.62 -7.65 -0.95
N ALA A 65 -2.93 -6.86 -0.12
CA ALA A 65 -1.85 -5.98 -0.55
C ALA A 65 -0.67 -6.78 -1.13
N THR A 66 -0.25 -7.86 -0.47
CA THR A 66 0.84 -8.73 -0.94
C THR A 66 0.53 -9.31 -2.32
N ALA A 67 -0.65 -9.90 -2.50
CA ALA A 67 -1.05 -10.47 -3.78
C ALA A 67 -1.07 -9.42 -4.90
N ALA A 68 -1.58 -8.23 -4.59
CA ALA A 68 -1.65 -7.12 -5.55
C ALA A 68 -0.25 -6.61 -5.94
N LEU A 69 0.66 -6.43 -4.98
CA LEU A 69 2.05 -6.03 -5.23
C LEU A 69 2.76 -7.05 -6.11
N GLN A 70 2.62 -8.33 -5.81
CA GLN A 70 3.21 -9.41 -6.60
C GLN A 70 2.66 -9.42 -8.03
N SER A 71 1.37 -9.13 -8.21
CA SER A 71 0.73 -9.11 -9.53
C SER A 71 1.28 -8.04 -10.46
N VAL A 72 1.90 -6.99 -9.95
CA VAL A 72 2.55 -5.94 -10.76
C VAL A 72 4.06 -6.12 -10.86
N GLY A 73 4.62 -7.14 -10.23
CA GLY A 73 6.04 -7.50 -10.35
C GLY A 73 6.91 -7.09 -9.16
N CYS A 74 6.33 -6.69 -8.03
CA CYS A 74 7.10 -6.40 -6.82
C CYS A 74 7.51 -7.68 -6.10
N ASP A 75 8.67 -7.62 -5.47
CA ASP A 75 9.09 -8.57 -4.44
C ASP A 75 8.67 -8.00 -3.08
N VAL A 76 7.93 -8.76 -2.29
CA VAL A 76 7.37 -8.29 -1.03
C VAL A 76 8.17 -8.81 0.15
N VAL A 77 8.63 -7.90 1.01
CA VAL A 77 9.23 -8.24 2.31
C VAL A 77 8.21 -7.89 3.40
N ASP A 78 7.59 -8.91 3.97
CA ASP A 78 6.64 -8.75 5.06
C ASP A 78 7.39 -8.75 6.40
N VAL A 79 7.36 -7.62 7.09
CA VAL A 79 8.00 -7.47 8.42
C VAL A 79 7.04 -7.79 9.57
N GLY A 80 5.83 -8.22 9.26
CA GLY A 80 4.83 -8.64 10.24
C GLY A 80 4.22 -7.47 11.02
N ILE A 81 3.95 -7.72 12.30
CA ILE A 81 3.44 -6.69 13.22
C ILE A 81 4.59 -5.76 13.59
N ALA A 82 4.50 -4.53 13.11
CA ALA A 82 5.51 -3.50 13.33
C ALA A 82 4.86 -2.11 13.33
N PRO A 83 5.32 -1.17 14.15
CA PRO A 83 4.87 0.20 14.08
C PRO A 83 5.32 0.85 12.77
N THR A 84 4.58 1.86 12.32
CA THR A 84 4.90 2.56 11.06
C THR A 84 6.35 3.03 10.95
N PRO A 85 6.99 3.61 11.99
CA PRO A 85 8.40 3.98 11.92
C PRO A 85 9.33 2.81 11.60
N SER A 86 9.04 1.61 12.09
CA SER A 86 9.85 0.41 11.77
C SER A 86 9.72 0.01 10.30
N VAL A 87 8.53 0.16 9.71
CA VAL A 87 8.34 -0.06 8.27
C VAL A 87 9.14 0.97 7.45
N GLN A 88 9.10 2.23 7.86
CA GLN A 88 9.87 3.30 7.22
C GLN A 88 11.38 3.04 7.27
N LEU A 89 11.90 2.65 8.43
CA LEU A 89 13.32 2.29 8.59
C LEU A 89 13.70 1.07 7.74
N ALA A 90 12.83 0.07 7.65
CA ALA A 90 13.08 -1.10 6.81
C ALA A 90 13.16 -0.74 5.33
N VAL A 91 12.34 0.22 4.86
CA VAL A 91 12.44 0.74 3.49
C VAL A 91 13.81 1.33 3.23
N GLU A 92 14.33 2.15 4.14
CA GLU A 92 15.67 2.75 4.03
C GLU A 92 16.76 1.69 4.09
N ASP A 93 16.75 0.83 5.08
CA ASP A 93 17.78 -0.19 5.31
C ASP A 93 17.90 -1.19 4.16
N LEU A 94 16.77 -1.60 3.60
CA LEU A 94 16.73 -2.53 2.47
C LEU A 94 16.89 -1.84 1.12
N LYS A 95 16.97 -0.52 1.09
CA LYS A 95 16.95 0.28 -0.15
C LYS A 95 15.78 -0.13 -1.04
N ALA A 96 14.62 -0.31 -0.43
CA ALA A 96 13.42 -0.76 -1.11
C ALA A 96 12.85 0.33 -2.03
N ALA A 97 12.06 -0.09 -3.01
CA ALA A 97 11.36 0.83 -3.91
C ALA A 97 10.26 1.61 -3.19
N GLY A 98 9.79 1.09 -2.08
CA GLY A 98 8.80 1.72 -1.23
C GLY A 98 8.29 0.77 -0.15
N GLY A 99 7.27 1.21 0.58
CA GLY A 99 6.65 0.41 1.63
C GLY A 99 5.17 0.70 1.80
N LEU A 100 4.47 -0.26 2.36
CA LEU A 100 3.07 -0.16 2.75
C LEU A 100 2.92 -0.49 4.23
N ALA A 101 2.16 0.31 4.95
CA ALA A 101 1.78 0.04 6.33
C ALA A 101 0.26 -0.09 6.44
N VAL A 102 -0.20 -1.25 6.91
CA VAL A 102 -1.62 -1.53 7.17
C VAL A 102 -1.91 -1.16 8.61
N THR A 103 -2.42 0.06 8.82
CA THR A 103 -2.72 0.59 10.15
C THR A 103 -3.63 1.80 10.07
N ALA A 104 -4.60 1.91 10.95
CA ALA A 104 -5.44 3.09 11.12
C ALA A 104 -5.05 3.93 12.34
N SER A 105 -3.80 3.78 12.84
CA SER A 105 -3.28 4.53 13.97
C SER A 105 -4.16 4.38 15.23
N HIS A 106 -4.77 5.47 15.71
CA HIS A 106 -5.61 5.50 16.91
C HIS A 106 -7.11 5.39 16.63
N ASN A 107 -7.52 5.14 15.39
CA ASN A 107 -8.93 4.95 15.05
C ASN A 107 -9.51 3.69 15.74
N PRO A 108 -10.84 3.64 15.96
CA PRO A 108 -11.51 2.45 16.50
C PRO A 108 -11.25 1.17 15.68
N VAL A 109 -11.52 0.02 16.28
CA VAL A 109 -11.19 -1.31 15.72
C VAL A 109 -11.86 -1.59 14.37
N GLU A 110 -13.01 -1.00 14.10
CA GLU A 110 -13.73 -1.13 12.83
C GLU A 110 -13.09 -0.36 11.67
N TRP A 111 -12.06 0.42 11.93
CA TRP A 111 -11.30 1.16 10.93
C TRP A 111 -9.98 0.43 10.59
N ASN A 112 -9.54 0.61 9.37
CA ASN A 112 -8.16 0.31 8.97
C ASN A 112 -7.74 1.26 7.85
N ALA A 113 -6.48 1.18 7.45
CA ALA A 113 -5.94 2.02 6.40
C ALA A 113 -4.74 1.35 5.74
N LEU A 114 -4.40 1.86 4.57
CA LEU A 114 -3.16 1.55 3.87
C LEU A 114 -2.39 2.86 3.71
N LYS A 115 -1.18 2.91 4.26
CA LYS A 115 -0.28 4.07 4.17
C LYS A 115 0.83 3.81 3.17
N PHE A 116 1.17 4.82 2.38
CA PHE A 116 2.16 4.75 1.32
C PHE A 116 3.47 5.42 1.74
N ILE A 117 4.55 4.65 1.68
CA ILE A 117 5.91 5.07 2.04
C ILE A 117 6.76 5.02 0.77
N GLY A 118 7.36 6.14 0.40
CA GLY A 118 8.26 6.22 -0.73
C GLY A 118 9.63 5.59 -0.47
N SER A 119 10.47 5.51 -1.49
CA SER A 119 11.81 4.91 -1.39
C SER A 119 12.75 5.65 -0.43
N SER A 120 12.45 6.90 -0.09
CA SER A 120 13.17 7.67 0.93
C SER A 120 12.86 7.25 2.38
N GLY A 121 11.87 6.37 2.61
CA GLY A 121 11.34 6.04 3.92
C GLY A 121 10.32 7.04 4.45
N MET A 122 10.06 8.13 3.72
CA MET A 122 9.04 9.12 4.07
C MET A 122 7.70 8.78 3.42
N PHE A 123 6.60 9.25 4.00
CA PHE A 123 5.30 9.18 3.32
C PHE A 123 5.37 9.93 1.98
N LEU A 124 4.54 9.51 1.03
CA LEU A 124 4.43 10.19 -0.25
C LEU A 124 4.08 11.67 -0.06
N ASP A 125 4.70 12.54 -0.82
CA ASP A 125 4.30 13.94 -0.94
C ASP A 125 3.17 14.13 -1.97
N ALA A 126 2.74 15.37 -2.19
CA ALA A 126 1.62 15.66 -3.07
C ALA A 126 1.90 15.31 -4.53
N GLU A 127 3.13 15.50 -5.02
CA GLU A 127 3.53 15.16 -6.38
C GLU A 127 3.55 13.64 -6.58
N GLU A 128 4.20 12.92 -5.68
CA GLU A 128 4.27 11.45 -5.68
C GLU A 128 2.88 10.83 -5.60
N ALA A 129 2.01 11.35 -4.73
CA ALA A 129 0.63 10.89 -4.62
C ALA A 129 -0.18 11.15 -5.89
N SER A 130 0.05 12.27 -6.58
CA SER A 130 -0.58 12.57 -7.86
C SER A 130 -0.18 11.57 -8.94
N ASP A 131 1.09 11.22 -9.02
CA ASP A 131 1.61 10.22 -9.96
C ASP A 131 1.01 8.84 -9.69
N MET A 132 0.90 8.44 -8.42
CA MET A 132 0.27 7.18 -8.05
C MET A 132 -1.24 7.17 -8.37
N ARG A 133 -1.94 8.28 -8.13
CA ARG A 133 -3.37 8.39 -8.45
C ARG A 133 -3.66 8.27 -9.94
N ALA A 134 -2.80 8.79 -10.79
CA ALA A 134 -2.93 8.61 -12.23
C ALA A 134 -2.96 7.12 -12.62
N LEU A 135 -2.16 6.30 -11.95
CA LEU A 135 -2.19 4.84 -12.12
C LEU A 135 -3.46 4.21 -11.55
N LEU A 136 -3.97 4.75 -10.45
CA LEU A 136 -5.19 4.27 -9.81
C LEU A 136 -6.43 4.47 -10.69
N GLU A 137 -6.49 5.59 -11.41
CA GLU A 137 -7.60 5.94 -12.31
C GLU A 137 -7.50 5.25 -13.68
N GLY A 138 -6.29 4.88 -14.09
CA GLY A 138 -6.01 4.17 -15.33
C GLY A 138 -6.01 2.65 -15.18
N GLU A 139 -5.43 1.99 -16.15
CA GLU A 139 -5.17 0.55 -16.09
C GLU A 139 -3.81 0.31 -15.43
N VAL A 140 -3.80 -0.42 -14.31
CA VAL A 140 -2.56 -0.78 -13.62
C VAL A 140 -1.87 -1.90 -14.42
N PRO A 141 -0.63 -1.68 -14.87
CA PRO A 141 0.12 -2.70 -15.59
C PRO A 141 0.33 -3.94 -14.73
N ARG A 142 0.17 -5.12 -15.30
CA ARG A 142 0.47 -6.40 -14.64
C ARG A 142 1.77 -6.96 -15.17
N ALA A 143 2.55 -7.61 -14.31
CA ALA A 143 3.74 -8.32 -14.73
C ALA A 143 3.36 -9.53 -15.55
N ALA A 144 4.11 -9.77 -16.64
CA ALA A 144 4.02 -11.04 -17.35
C ALA A 144 4.58 -12.16 -16.46
N LEU A 145 3.90 -13.29 -16.43
CA LEU A 145 4.48 -14.48 -15.79
C LEU A 145 5.71 -14.92 -16.60
N PRO A 146 6.80 -15.33 -15.95
CA PRO A 146 7.91 -15.93 -16.66
C PRO A 146 7.42 -17.22 -17.33
N ASN A 147 7.75 -17.35 -18.59
CA ASN A 147 7.49 -18.58 -19.37
C ASN A 147 8.39 -19.72 -18.86
#